data_d2f708462cc1bb0c99bd9ceec3393350
#
_entry.id   d2f708462cc1bb0c99bd9ceec3393350
#
_cell.length_a   1.000
_cell.length_b   1.000
_cell.length_c   1.000
_cell.angle_alpha   90.00
_cell.angle_beta   90.00
_cell.angle_gamma   90.00
#
_symmetry.space_group_name_H-M   'P 1'
#
loop_
_entity.id
_entity.type
_entity.pdbx_description
1 polymer ?
#
loop_
_entity_poly.entity_id
_entity_poly.type
_entity_poly.pdbx_seq_one_letter_code
_entity_poly.pdbx_strand_id
1 'polypeptide(L)'
;MTQQTQKSLPAGIRAIAALYALCAIYLGLTGVLMLVRPGAIPMSAGAPLLFGLELAGPYMFLLTALAGAAIVWGLLKLNNITRHVAMLIAITGIVMLMPAVSAATGAANVKALITGGAGIIVRVLVAWYLAQAEVVEHFRRAK
;
A
#
# COMPACT_ATOMS: atom_id res chain seq x y z
N MET A 1 -34.04 21.42 14.63
CA MET A 1 -32.62 21.19 14.92
C MET A 1 -32.16 20.00 14.08
N THR A 2 -31.71 20.28 12.86
CA THR A 2 -31.17 19.26 11.96
C THR A 2 -29.74 18.94 12.43
N GLN A 3 -29.57 17.82 13.09
CA GLN A 3 -28.25 17.24 13.32
C GLN A 3 -27.63 16.96 11.94
N GLN A 4 -26.73 17.83 11.51
CA GLN A 4 -25.78 17.51 10.47
C GLN A 4 -24.96 16.32 11.01
N THR A 5 -25.34 15.12 10.62
CA THR A 5 -24.54 13.92 10.79
C THR A 5 -23.24 14.20 10.06
N GLN A 6 -22.24 14.70 10.79
CA GLN A 6 -20.88 14.85 10.30
C GLN A 6 -20.50 13.51 9.69
N LYS A 7 -20.33 13.50 8.37
CA LYS A 7 -20.00 12.33 7.55
C LYS A 7 -18.56 11.90 7.92
N SER A 8 -18.41 11.35 9.14
CA SER A 8 -17.12 10.91 9.64
C SER A 8 -16.68 9.71 8.81
N LEU A 9 -15.52 9.86 8.17
CA LEU A 9 -14.86 8.76 7.47
C LEU A 9 -14.74 7.55 8.42
N PRO A 10 -15.15 6.35 8.01
CA PRO A 10 -14.97 5.15 8.81
C PRO A 10 -13.51 5.01 9.25
N ALA A 11 -13.32 4.62 10.53
CA ALA A 11 -11.99 4.52 11.11
C ALA A 11 -11.04 3.61 10.31
N GLY A 12 -11.57 2.52 9.73
CA GLY A 12 -10.77 1.63 8.89
C GLY A 12 -10.29 2.27 7.59
N ILE A 13 -11.07 3.13 6.94
CA ILE A 13 -10.62 3.85 5.74
C ILE A 13 -9.48 4.80 6.11
N ARG A 14 -9.56 5.49 7.27
CA ARG A 14 -8.48 6.33 7.77
C ARG A 14 -7.21 5.53 8.05
N ALA A 15 -7.35 4.36 8.69
CA ALA A 15 -6.21 3.48 8.97
C ALA A 15 -5.53 2.99 7.69
N ILE A 16 -6.31 2.57 6.67
CA ILE A 16 -5.78 2.16 5.37
C ILE A 16 -5.11 3.32 4.65
N ALA A 17 -5.75 4.50 4.65
CA ALA A 17 -5.15 5.70 4.06
C ALA A 17 -3.83 6.09 4.75
N ALA A 18 -3.77 5.99 6.09
CA ALA A 18 -2.55 6.23 6.85
C ALA A 18 -1.45 5.21 6.50
N LEU A 19 -1.79 3.93 6.35
CA LEU A 19 -0.86 2.89 5.93
C LEU A 19 -0.26 3.21 4.55
N TYR A 20 -1.09 3.53 3.56
CA TYR A 20 -0.63 3.92 2.23
C TYR A 20 0.20 5.22 2.26
N ALA A 21 -0.17 6.19 3.11
CA ALA A 21 0.59 7.43 3.29
C ALA A 21 1.99 7.15 3.85
N LEU A 22 2.11 6.31 4.87
CA LEU A 22 3.40 5.92 5.44
C LEU A 22 4.28 5.21 4.41
N CYS A 23 3.71 4.28 3.62
CA CYS A 23 4.43 3.64 2.52
C CYS A 23 4.88 4.64 1.46
N ALA A 24 4.02 5.57 1.06
CA ALA A 24 4.34 6.59 0.07
C ALA A 24 5.45 7.54 0.57
N ILE A 25 5.39 7.97 1.82
CA ILE A 25 6.44 8.80 2.46
C ILE A 25 7.77 8.03 2.49
N TYR A 26 7.75 6.79 2.93
CA TYR A 26 8.95 5.94 2.97
C TYR A 26 9.60 5.82 1.59
N LEU A 27 8.81 5.47 0.57
CA LEU A 27 9.31 5.34 -0.81
C LEU A 27 9.79 6.68 -1.37
N GLY A 28 9.07 7.78 -1.10
CA GLY A 28 9.46 9.11 -1.54
C GLY A 28 10.78 9.56 -0.93
N LEU A 29 10.94 9.40 0.38
CA LEU A 29 12.20 9.73 1.07
C LEU A 29 13.36 8.86 0.57
N THR A 30 13.13 7.55 0.43
CA THR A 30 14.15 6.62 -0.07
C THR A 30 14.56 6.99 -1.49
N GLY A 31 13.59 7.27 -2.38
CA GLY A 31 13.86 7.68 -3.77
C GLY A 31 14.64 8.99 -3.86
N VAL A 32 14.29 10.00 -3.06
CA VAL A 32 15.03 11.27 -3.00
C VAL A 32 16.45 11.05 -2.47
N LEU A 33 16.62 10.27 -1.39
CA LEU A 33 17.94 9.98 -0.84
C LEU A 33 18.85 9.25 -1.83
N MET A 34 18.29 8.31 -2.62
CA MET A 34 19.04 7.62 -3.68
C MET A 34 19.47 8.57 -4.79
N LEU A 35 18.69 9.61 -5.11
CA LEU A 35 19.07 10.62 -6.09
C LEU A 35 20.15 11.58 -5.58
N VAL A 36 20.05 12.01 -4.30
CA VAL A 36 20.99 12.96 -3.70
C VAL A 36 22.31 12.28 -3.33
N ARG A 37 22.28 11.02 -2.89
CA ARG A 37 23.45 10.25 -2.49
C ARG A 37 23.39 8.85 -3.12
N PRO A 38 23.82 8.71 -4.38
CA PRO A 38 23.86 7.41 -5.04
C PRO A 38 24.71 6.41 -4.24
N GLY A 39 24.15 5.23 -3.98
CA GLY A 39 24.83 4.17 -3.22
C GLY A 39 24.67 4.22 -1.69
N ALA A 40 24.05 5.25 -1.12
CA ALA A 40 23.81 5.32 0.33
C ALA A 40 22.76 4.31 0.83
N ILE A 41 21.80 3.96 -0.03
CA ILE A 41 20.73 3.01 0.28
C ILE A 41 20.70 1.92 -0.79
N PRO A 42 20.69 0.63 -0.39
CA PRO A 42 20.59 -0.46 -1.36
C PRO A 42 19.19 -0.45 -2.03
N MET A 43 19.14 -0.76 -3.32
CA MET A 43 17.86 -0.84 -4.06
C MET A 43 16.89 -1.84 -3.44
N SER A 44 17.40 -2.89 -2.78
CA SER A 44 16.60 -3.87 -2.05
C SER A 44 15.76 -3.29 -0.88
N ALA A 45 16.04 -2.05 -0.45
CA ALA A 45 15.25 -1.39 0.60
C ALA A 45 13.77 -1.20 0.21
N GLY A 46 13.47 -1.11 -1.09
CA GLY A 46 12.10 -1.00 -1.63
C GLY A 46 11.47 -2.32 -2.04
N ALA A 47 12.22 -3.42 -2.07
CA ALA A 47 11.75 -4.70 -2.61
C ALA A 47 10.38 -5.16 -2.07
N PRO A 48 10.06 -5.06 -0.75
CA PRO A 48 8.77 -5.47 -0.23
C PRO A 48 7.58 -4.65 -0.72
N LEU A 49 7.82 -3.44 -1.24
CA LEU A 49 6.79 -2.50 -1.68
C LEU A 49 6.73 -2.35 -3.20
N LEU A 50 7.86 -2.54 -3.87
CA LEU A 50 8.04 -2.30 -5.31
C LEU A 50 7.92 -3.57 -6.17
N PHE A 51 7.97 -4.78 -5.57
CA PHE A 51 7.74 -6.06 -6.25
C PHE A 51 8.62 -6.31 -7.49
N GLY A 52 9.90 -5.97 -7.40
CA GLY A 52 10.84 -6.11 -8.50
C GLY A 52 11.02 -4.84 -9.35
N LEU A 53 10.15 -3.83 -9.20
CA LEU A 53 10.29 -2.55 -9.89
C LEU A 53 11.47 -1.70 -9.36
N GLU A 54 12.03 -2.08 -8.21
CA GLU A 54 13.24 -1.43 -7.64
C GLU A 54 14.44 -1.50 -8.58
N LEU A 55 14.48 -2.51 -9.47
CA LEU A 55 15.54 -2.67 -10.48
C LEU A 55 15.54 -1.54 -11.52
N ALA A 56 14.42 -0.84 -11.70
CA ALA A 56 14.31 0.29 -12.61
C ALA A 56 14.86 1.62 -12.02
N GLY A 57 15.43 1.56 -10.80
CA GLY A 57 16.14 2.67 -10.18
C GLY A 57 15.29 3.63 -9.35
N PRO A 58 15.89 4.74 -8.86
CA PRO A 58 15.26 5.64 -7.90
C PRO A 58 13.99 6.33 -8.39
N TYR A 59 13.86 6.50 -9.70
CA TYR A 59 12.66 7.10 -10.30
C TYR A 59 11.39 6.27 -10.05
N MET A 60 11.51 4.94 -9.98
CA MET A 60 10.37 4.08 -9.68
C MET A 60 9.93 4.22 -8.23
N PHE A 61 10.83 4.49 -7.31
CA PHE A 61 10.48 4.80 -5.93
C PHE A 61 9.62 6.08 -5.86
N LEU A 62 10.01 7.13 -6.59
CA LEU A 62 9.24 8.38 -6.65
C LEU A 62 7.91 8.21 -7.35
N LEU A 63 7.87 7.49 -8.46
CA LEU A 63 6.64 7.22 -9.21
C LEU A 63 5.63 6.45 -8.34
N THR A 64 6.10 5.41 -7.65
CA THR A 64 5.25 4.62 -6.75
C THR A 64 4.82 5.42 -5.53
N ALA A 65 5.66 6.31 -5.00
CA ALA A 65 5.29 7.25 -3.94
C ALA A 65 4.17 8.20 -4.39
N LEU A 66 4.26 8.75 -5.60
CA LEU A 66 3.21 9.60 -6.19
C LEU A 66 1.90 8.84 -6.38
N ALA A 67 1.96 7.62 -6.91
CA ALA A 67 0.79 6.76 -7.05
C ALA A 67 0.16 6.45 -5.69
N GLY A 68 0.97 6.15 -4.67
CA GLY A 68 0.52 5.96 -3.29
C GLY A 68 -0.18 7.20 -2.72
N ALA A 69 0.39 8.39 -2.94
CA ALA A 69 -0.22 9.66 -2.52
C ALA A 69 -1.56 9.92 -3.21
N ALA A 70 -1.66 9.62 -4.51
CA ALA A 70 -2.93 9.72 -5.26
C ALA A 70 -4.00 8.76 -4.70
N ILE A 71 -3.60 7.54 -4.30
CA ILE A 71 -4.50 6.59 -3.67
C ILE A 71 -4.99 7.11 -2.32
N VAL A 72 -4.10 7.64 -1.47
CA VAL A 72 -4.47 8.26 -0.19
C VAL A 72 -5.50 9.36 -0.39
N TRP A 73 -5.22 10.26 -1.32
CA TRP A 73 -6.13 11.37 -1.65
C TRP A 73 -7.50 10.86 -2.10
N GLY A 74 -7.53 9.88 -2.99
CA GLY A 74 -8.79 9.33 -3.51
C GLY A 74 -9.57 8.53 -2.46
N LEU A 75 -8.90 7.79 -1.57
CA LEU A 75 -9.55 7.10 -0.44
C LEU A 75 -10.17 8.08 0.53
N LEU A 76 -9.48 9.18 0.86
CA LEU A 76 -10.01 10.22 1.74
C LEU A 76 -11.20 10.97 1.12
N LYS A 77 -11.22 11.09 -0.22
CA LYS A 77 -12.37 11.63 -0.97
C LYS A 77 -13.48 10.62 -1.23
N LEU A 78 -13.37 9.40 -0.71
CA LEU A 78 -14.32 8.30 -0.95
C LEU A 78 -14.55 8.02 -2.45
N ASN A 79 -13.50 8.13 -3.27
CA ASN A 79 -13.58 7.84 -4.69
C ASN A 79 -13.63 6.31 -4.91
N ASN A 80 -14.71 5.83 -5.52
CA ASN A 80 -14.92 4.41 -5.77
C ASN A 80 -13.86 3.80 -6.70
N ILE A 81 -13.34 4.56 -7.67
CA ILE A 81 -12.26 4.11 -8.55
C ILE A 81 -11.00 3.82 -7.74
N THR A 82 -10.64 4.75 -6.85
CA THR A 82 -9.45 4.60 -5.99
C THR A 82 -9.57 3.39 -5.06
N ARG A 83 -10.78 3.07 -4.57
CA ARG A 83 -11.04 1.86 -3.79
C ARG A 83 -10.69 0.60 -4.59
N HIS A 84 -11.13 0.50 -5.85
CA HIS A 84 -10.80 -0.65 -6.71
C HIS A 84 -9.31 -0.72 -7.02
N VAL A 85 -8.67 0.41 -7.28
CA VAL A 85 -7.21 0.48 -7.51
C VAL A 85 -6.44 0.02 -6.26
N ALA A 86 -6.85 0.48 -5.07
CA ALA A 86 -6.21 0.05 -3.81
C ALA A 86 -6.38 -1.46 -3.57
N MET A 87 -7.58 -2.02 -3.85
CA MET A 87 -7.81 -3.47 -3.79
C MET A 87 -6.94 -4.22 -4.79
N LEU A 88 -6.87 -3.76 -6.03
CA LEU A 88 -6.06 -4.36 -7.07
C LEU A 88 -4.58 -4.42 -6.67
N ILE A 89 -4.04 -3.32 -6.16
CA ILE A 89 -2.67 -3.24 -5.67
C ILE A 89 -2.43 -4.19 -4.50
N ALA A 90 -3.38 -4.29 -3.56
CA ALA A 90 -3.27 -5.20 -2.45
C ALA A 90 -3.24 -6.67 -2.92
N ILE A 91 -4.13 -7.06 -3.84
CA ILE A 91 -4.20 -8.42 -4.41
C ILE A 91 -2.93 -8.73 -5.23
N THR A 92 -2.52 -7.81 -6.11
CA THR A 92 -1.27 -7.97 -6.89
C THR A 92 -0.08 -8.14 -5.97
N GLY A 93 -0.04 -7.35 -4.89
CA GLY A 93 1.02 -7.45 -3.89
C GLY A 93 1.06 -8.79 -3.15
N ILE A 94 -0.08 -9.44 -2.92
CA ILE A 94 -0.13 -10.80 -2.36
C ILE A 94 0.49 -11.79 -3.36
N VAL A 95 0.06 -11.76 -4.62
CA VAL A 95 0.55 -12.67 -5.66
C VAL A 95 2.07 -12.52 -5.84
N MET A 96 2.57 -11.30 -5.86
CA MET A 96 4.02 -11.02 -6.05
C MET A 96 4.87 -11.40 -4.83
N LEU A 97 4.30 -11.46 -3.62
CA LEU A 97 5.02 -11.91 -2.43
C LEU A 97 5.07 -13.43 -2.30
N MET A 98 4.17 -14.17 -2.96
CA MET A 98 4.13 -15.64 -2.86
C MET A 98 5.46 -16.32 -3.22
N PRO A 99 6.14 -15.98 -4.33
CA PRO A 99 7.43 -16.61 -4.68
C PRO A 99 8.51 -16.32 -3.62
N ALA A 100 8.55 -15.09 -3.08
CA ALA A 100 9.53 -14.71 -2.07
C ALA A 100 9.33 -15.47 -0.75
N VAL A 101 8.08 -15.64 -0.31
CA VAL A 101 7.72 -16.42 0.88
C VAL A 101 8.03 -17.90 0.67
N SER A 102 7.71 -18.45 -0.52
CA SER A 102 8.01 -19.83 -0.86
C SER A 102 9.52 -20.09 -0.85
N ALA A 103 10.33 -19.20 -1.44
CA ALA A 103 11.78 -19.31 -1.42
C ALA A 103 12.35 -19.19 0.02
N ALA A 104 11.79 -18.30 0.85
CA ALA A 104 12.18 -18.15 2.25
C ALA A 104 11.90 -19.41 3.07
N THR A 105 10.82 -20.13 2.76
CA THR A 105 10.50 -21.43 3.40
C THR A 105 11.54 -22.48 3.04
N GLY A 106 11.92 -22.58 1.76
CA GLY A 106 12.94 -23.53 1.29
C GLY A 106 14.33 -23.26 1.86
N ALA A 107 14.64 -21.98 2.12
CA ALA A 107 15.92 -21.56 2.69
C ALA A 107 15.94 -21.52 4.24
N ALA A 108 14.85 -21.92 4.92
CA ALA A 108 14.66 -21.79 6.37
C ALA A 108 14.95 -20.39 6.93
N ASN A 109 14.72 -19.35 6.11
CA ASN A 109 14.97 -17.97 6.51
C ASN A 109 13.75 -17.39 7.26
N VAL A 110 13.76 -17.58 8.59
CA VAL A 110 12.66 -17.18 9.48
C VAL A 110 12.36 -15.69 9.40
N LYS A 111 13.37 -14.83 9.28
CA LYS A 111 13.19 -13.37 9.17
C LYS A 111 12.43 -12.99 7.90
N ALA A 112 12.83 -13.54 6.76
CA ALA A 112 12.15 -13.29 5.48
C ALA A 112 10.72 -13.88 5.49
N LEU A 113 10.53 -15.01 6.15
CA LEU A 113 9.20 -15.64 6.29
C LEU A 113 8.26 -14.78 7.12
N ILE A 114 8.72 -14.24 8.27
CA ILE A 114 7.91 -13.37 9.13
C ILE A 114 7.57 -12.07 8.40
N THR A 115 8.54 -11.41 7.76
CA THR A 115 8.30 -10.14 7.06
C THR A 115 7.41 -10.31 5.84
N GLY A 116 7.62 -11.35 5.04
CA GLY A 116 6.78 -11.66 3.89
C GLY A 116 5.37 -12.08 4.29
N GLY A 117 5.25 -12.96 5.29
CA GLY A 117 3.95 -13.41 5.84
C GLY A 117 3.15 -12.27 6.42
N ALA A 118 3.76 -11.42 7.25
CA ALA A 118 3.11 -10.22 7.80
C ALA A 118 2.64 -9.28 6.67
N GLY A 119 3.47 -9.11 5.62
CA GLY A 119 3.12 -8.33 4.44
C GLY A 119 1.89 -8.86 3.70
N ILE A 120 1.75 -10.19 3.58
CA ILE A 120 0.56 -10.82 2.98
C ILE A 120 -0.66 -10.59 3.87
N ILE A 121 -0.57 -10.82 5.18
CA ILE A 121 -1.67 -10.66 6.13
C ILE A 121 -2.23 -9.22 6.06
N VAL A 122 -1.37 -8.21 6.11
CA VAL A 122 -1.78 -6.81 6.02
C VAL A 122 -2.53 -6.54 4.72
N ARG A 123 -2.06 -7.06 3.58
CA ARG A 123 -2.72 -6.88 2.28
C ARG A 123 -4.07 -7.58 2.19
N VAL A 124 -4.15 -8.78 2.74
CA VAL A 124 -5.43 -9.52 2.84
C VAL A 124 -6.43 -8.74 3.66
N LEU A 125 -6.03 -8.20 4.82
CA LEU A 125 -6.90 -7.39 5.66
C LEU A 125 -7.37 -6.11 4.95
N VAL A 126 -6.48 -5.43 4.22
CA VAL A 126 -6.82 -4.24 3.43
C VAL A 126 -7.83 -4.59 2.34
N ALA A 127 -7.57 -5.64 1.55
CA ALA A 127 -8.46 -6.07 0.48
C ALA A 127 -9.83 -6.50 1.03
N TRP A 128 -9.84 -7.30 2.09
CA TRP A 128 -11.06 -7.76 2.75
C TRP A 128 -11.89 -6.60 3.29
N TYR A 129 -11.27 -5.65 4.01
CA TYR A 129 -11.96 -4.50 4.56
C TYR A 129 -12.58 -3.62 3.46
N LEU A 130 -11.83 -3.33 2.40
CA LEU A 130 -12.32 -2.53 1.27
C LEU A 130 -13.41 -3.26 0.45
N ALA A 131 -13.52 -4.58 0.57
CA ALA A 131 -14.57 -5.39 -0.06
C ALA A 131 -15.87 -5.45 0.76
N GLN A 132 -15.87 -5.07 2.03
CA GLN A 132 -17.07 -5.13 2.89
C GLN A 132 -18.21 -4.27 2.33
N ALA A 133 -19.43 -4.80 2.39
CA ALA A 133 -20.63 -4.15 1.86
C ALA A 133 -20.87 -2.76 2.45
N GLU A 134 -20.66 -2.61 3.76
CA GLU A 134 -20.79 -1.32 4.46
C GLU A 134 -19.82 -0.26 3.93
N VAL A 135 -18.57 -0.66 3.68
CA VAL A 135 -17.54 0.22 3.11
C VAL A 135 -17.91 0.59 1.68
N VAL A 136 -18.32 -0.39 0.87
CA VAL A 136 -18.78 -0.17 -0.51
C VAL A 136 -19.91 0.88 -0.55
N GLU A 137 -20.87 0.78 0.37
CA GLU A 137 -22.00 1.70 0.42
C GLU A 137 -21.58 3.13 0.76
N HIS A 138 -20.58 3.33 1.64
CA HIS A 138 -20.02 4.65 1.90
C HIS A 138 -19.43 5.30 0.64
N PHE A 139 -18.74 4.52 -0.20
CA PHE A 139 -18.20 5.02 -1.48
C PHE A 139 -19.28 5.29 -2.52
N ARG A 140 -20.43 4.58 -2.47
CA ARG A 140 -21.56 4.80 -3.38
C ARG A 140 -22.35 6.04 -3.02
N ARG A 141 -22.55 6.31 -1.73
CA ARG A 141 -23.30 7.48 -1.23
C ARG A 141 -22.53 8.80 -1.34
N ALA A 142 -21.22 8.73 -1.61
CA ALA A 142 -20.39 9.93 -1.73
C ALA A 142 -20.42 10.55 -3.14
N LYS A 143 -21.09 9.89 -4.09
CA LYS A 143 -21.40 10.45 -5.41
C LYS A 143 -22.67 11.30 -5.34
#